data_33cecba3750e8bbb5700a2115921fce6
#
_entry.id   33cecba3750e8bbb5700a2115921fce6
#
_cell.length_a   1.000
_cell.length_b   1.000
_cell.length_c   1.000
_cell.angle_alpha   90.00
_cell.angle_beta   90.00
_cell.angle_gamma   90.00
#
_symmetry.space_group_name_H-M   'P 1'
#
loop_
_entity.id
_entity.type
_entity.pdbx_description
1 polymer ?
#
loop_
_entity_poly.entity_id
_entity_poly.type
_entity_poly.pdbx_seq_one_letter_code
_entity_poly.pdbx_strand_id
1 'polypeptide(L)'
;SVNGATVDLNRAIEEDASIKFYKWDDPEGKHAFWHTSSHLLAEALEALYPGIKFGIGPAIENGFYYDVDSPVPITEADLETIEKKMIELSRNKEQLIRTEVSKADALKNFTEKGDPYKVELIRDLEDGTISFYTNGAFTDLCRGPHLPNTGLIKAIKLTSVAGAYWRGNEKNKMLTRIYGISFPKKSMLDEYLAMMEEAKKRDHRKLCLLYTSPSPRDA
;
A
#
# COMPACT_ATOMS: atom_id res chain seq x y z
N SER A 1 19.24 -2.37 -7.72
CA SER A 1 19.80 -1.02 -7.55
C SER A 1 20.84 -0.73 -8.60
N VAL A 2 21.07 0.54 -8.85
CA VAL A 2 22.14 1.08 -9.69
C VAL A 2 23.01 1.97 -8.81
N ASN A 3 24.29 1.65 -8.70
CA ASN A 3 25.26 2.35 -7.81
C ASN A 3 24.77 2.52 -6.36
N GLY A 4 24.06 1.50 -5.85
CA GLY A 4 23.52 1.47 -4.49
C GLY A 4 22.15 2.15 -4.32
N ALA A 5 21.69 2.94 -5.27
CA ALA A 5 20.35 3.53 -5.24
C ALA A 5 19.30 2.55 -5.81
N THR A 6 18.24 2.28 -5.06
CA THR A 6 17.15 1.42 -5.55
C THR A 6 16.32 2.17 -6.59
N VAL A 7 16.13 1.57 -7.75
CA VAL A 7 15.45 2.15 -8.91
C VAL A 7 14.54 1.12 -9.57
N ASP A 8 13.61 1.58 -10.40
CA ASP A 8 12.74 0.71 -11.20
C ASP A 8 13.54 -0.12 -12.21
N LEU A 9 13.04 -1.33 -12.52
CA LEU A 9 13.69 -2.22 -13.47
C LEU A 9 13.70 -1.71 -14.91
N ASN A 10 12.81 -0.81 -15.25
CA ASN A 10 12.68 -0.21 -16.58
C ASN A 10 13.47 1.11 -16.75
N ARG A 11 14.23 1.52 -15.72
CA ARG A 11 15.10 2.68 -15.82
C ARG A 11 16.28 2.41 -16.75
N ALA A 12 16.50 3.27 -17.73
CA ALA A 12 17.67 3.20 -18.59
C ALA A 12 18.95 3.45 -17.77
N ILE A 13 20.01 2.72 -18.11
CA ILE A 13 21.37 2.88 -17.55
C ILE A 13 22.22 3.44 -18.68
N GLU A 14 22.70 4.66 -18.54
CA GLU A 14 23.38 5.42 -19.60
C GLU A 14 24.90 5.43 -19.45
N GLU A 15 25.43 4.89 -18.34
CA GLU A 15 26.85 4.83 -18.01
C GLU A 15 27.19 3.52 -17.31
N ASP A 16 28.50 3.22 -17.19
CA ASP A 16 28.97 2.06 -16.44
C ASP A 16 28.54 2.14 -14.98
N ALA A 17 27.85 1.09 -14.51
CA ALA A 17 27.26 1.08 -13.18
C ALA A 17 27.34 -0.28 -12.49
N SER A 18 27.41 -0.26 -11.17
CA SER A 18 27.23 -1.46 -10.35
C SER A 18 25.75 -1.77 -10.20
N ILE A 19 25.35 -2.96 -10.62
CA ILE A 19 23.94 -3.37 -10.62
C ILE A 19 23.73 -4.49 -9.60
N LYS A 20 22.66 -4.39 -8.77
CA LYS A 20 22.15 -5.47 -7.91
C LYS A 20 20.67 -5.65 -8.16
N PHE A 21 20.26 -6.90 -8.43
CA PHE A 21 18.86 -7.26 -8.54
C PHE A 21 18.32 -7.73 -7.20
N TYR A 22 17.20 -7.13 -6.76
CA TYR A 22 16.49 -7.54 -5.56
C TYR A 22 15.36 -8.51 -5.91
N LYS A 23 15.15 -9.51 -5.05
CA LYS A 23 14.09 -10.51 -5.13
C LYS A 23 13.11 -10.34 -3.98
N TRP A 24 12.10 -11.19 -3.95
CA TRP A 24 11.11 -11.20 -2.87
C TRP A 24 11.73 -11.36 -1.47
N ASP A 25 12.79 -12.13 -1.34
CA ASP A 25 13.43 -12.39 -0.04
C ASP A 25 14.25 -11.20 0.47
N ASP A 26 14.60 -10.27 -0.40
CA ASP A 26 15.32 -9.04 -0.03
C ASP A 26 14.34 -7.99 0.53
N PRO A 27 14.73 -7.23 1.57
CA PRO A 27 13.89 -6.16 2.13
C PRO A 27 13.43 -5.13 1.10
N GLU A 28 14.33 -4.70 0.20
CA GLU A 28 14.05 -3.73 -0.86
C GLU A 28 13.07 -4.30 -1.89
N GLY A 29 13.18 -5.59 -2.19
CA GLY A 29 12.25 -6.29 -3.07
C GLY A 29 10.85 -6.37 -2.48
N LYS A 30 10.72 -6.71 -1.19
CA LYS A 30 9.44 -6.69 -0.47
C LYS A 30 8.84 -5.29 -0.42
N HIS A 31 9.68 -4.29 -0.13
CA HIS A 31 9.23 -2.90 -0.06
C HIS A 31 8.60 -2.46 -1.40
N ALA A 32 9.30 -2.66 -2.52
CA ALA A 32 8.78 -2.33 -3.85
C ALA A 32 7.50 -3.12 -4.19
N PHE A 33 7.44 -4.39 -3.76
CA PHE A 33 6.28 -5.24 -3.97
C PHE A 33 5.03 -4.71 -3.22
N TRP A 34 5.16 -4.44 -1.93
CA TRP A 34 4.05 -3.93 -1.12
C TRP A 34 3.69 -2.49 -1.47
N HIS A 35 4.66 -1.67 -1.86
CA HIS A 35 4.39 -0.33 -2.37
C HIS A 35 3.58 -0.38 -3.68
N THR A 36 3.89 -1.31 -4.58
CA THR A 36 3.07 -1.54 -5.78
C THR A 36 1.67 -2.07 -5.43
N SER A 37 1.58 -2.90 -4.39
CA SER A 37 0.28 -3.41 -3.93
C SER A 37 -0.60 -2.31 -3.32
N SER A 38 -0.02 -1.29 -2.71
CA SER A 38 -0.78 -0.13 -2.24
C SER A 38 -1.34 0.70 -3.40
N HIS A 39 -0.59 0.87 -4.49
CA HIS A 39 -1.11 1.51 -5.71
C HIS A 39 -2.22 0.68 -6.38
N LEU A 40 -2.08 -0.65 -6.40
CA LEU A 40 -3.14 -1.54 -6.89
C LEU A 40 -4.40 -1.45 -6.03
N LEU A 41 -4.26 -1.28 -4.71
CA LEU A 41 -5.40 -1.01 -3.82
C LEU A 41 -6.06 0.32 -4.18
N ALA A 42 -5.27 1.38 -4.39
CA ALA A 42 -5.80 2.69 -4.74
C ALA A 42 -6.55 2.67 -6.09
N GLU A 43 -6.02 1.98 -7.10
CA GLU A 43 -6.69 1.77 -8.38
C GLU A 43 -8.04 1.03 -8.21
N ALA A 44 -8.05 -0.03 -7.41
CA ALA A 44 -9.29 -0.77 -7.11
C ALA A 44 -10.34 0.11 -6.41
N LEU A 45 -9.89 0.95 -5.46
CA LEU A 45 -10.75 1.88 -4.74
C LEU A 45 -11.28 2.99 -5.63
N GLU A 46 -10.45 3.57 -6.52
CA GLU A 46 -10.90 4.58 -7.50
C GLU A 46 -11.98 4.02 -8.42
N ALA A 47 -11.83 2.75 -8.85
CA ALA A 47 -12.81 2.08 -9.69
C ALA A 47 -14.13 1.74 -8.99
N LEU A 48 -14.09 1.43 -7.68
CA LEU A 48 -15.27 1.01 -6.91
C LEU A 48 -15.99 2.19 -6.24
N TYR A 49 -15.27 3.25 -5.90
CA TYR A 49 -15.78 4.39 -5.13
C TYR A 49 -15.53 5.71 -5.86
N PRO A 50 -16.36 6.07 -6.86
CA PRO A 50 -16.21 7.33 -7.58
C PRO A 50 -16.19 8.54 -6.64
N GLY A 51 -15.21 9.42 -6.82
CA GLY A 51 -15.05 10.62 -5.99
C GLY A 51 -14.19 10.42 -4.73
N ILE A 52 -13.65 9.21 -4.49
CA ILE A 52 -12.68 8.96 -3.42
C ILE A 52 -11.43 9.85 -3.58
N LYS A 53 -10.84 10.29 -2.45
CA LYS A 53 -9.61 11.07 -2.42
C LYS A 53 -8.51 10.28 -1.74
N PHE A 54 -7.27 10.50 -2.17
CA PHE A 54 -6.14 9.68 -1.77
C PHE A 54 -5.14 10.45 -0.90
N GLY A 55 -4.91 9.93 0.31
CA GLY A 55 -3.85 10.40 1.18
C GLY A 55 -2.49 9.80 0.78
N ILE A 56 -1.98 8.90 1.59
CA ILE A 56 -0.70 8.21 1.39
C ILE A 56 -0.87 6.69 1.47
N GLY A 57 -0.05 5.97 0.70
CA GLY A 57 -0.06 4.50 0.63
C GLY A 57 1.33 3.88 0.68
N PRO A 58 2.03 3.90 1.83
CA PRO A 58 3.36 3.30 1.94
C PRO A 58 3.32 1.79 2.10
N ALA A 59 4.43 1.14 1.74
CA ALA A 59 4.80 -0.15 2.30
C ALA A 59 5.18 0.01 3.78
N ILE A 60 4.86 -1.01 4.59
CA ILE A 60 5.22 -1.12 6.00
C ILE A 60 5.97 -2.42 6.23
N GLU A 61 6.43 -2.67 7.46
CA GLU A 61 7.25 -3.85 7.81
C GLU A 61 6.61 -5.18 7.36
N ASN A 62 5.28 -5.30 7.50
CA ASN A 62 4.55 -6.51 7.14
C ASN A 62 3.30 -6.17 6.32
N GLY A 63 3.51 -5.72 5.10
CA GLY A 63 2.42 -5.38 4.17
C GLY A 63 2.41 -3.92 3.74
N PHE A 64 1.23 -3.38 3.59
CA PHE A 64 0.98 -2.02 3.13
C PHE A 64 -0.32 -1.48 3.70
N TYR A 65 -0.53 -0.18 3.57
CA TYR A 65 -1.83 0.44 3.76
C TYR A 65 -2.08 1.55 2.74
N TYR A 66 -3.29 2.03 2.68
CA TYR A 66 -3.63 3.27 2.00
C TYR A 66 -4.65 4.07 2.82
N ASP A 67 -4.39 5.37 2.97
CA ASP A 67 -5.29 6.33 3.61
C ASP A 67 -6.16 6.99 2.56
N VAL A 68 -7.46 6.91 2.72
CA VAL A 68 -8.44 7.44 1.77
C VAL A 68 -9.54 8.24 2.44
N ASP A 69 -10.03 9.22 1.72
CA ASP A 69 -11.26 9.95 2.05
C ASP A 69 -12.35 9.53 1.08
N SER A 70 -13.19 8.63 1.53
CA SER A 70 -14.28 8.07 0.72
C SER A 70 -15.58 8.83 0.93
N PRO A 71 -16.37 9.09 -0.14
CA PRO A 71 -17.68 9.70 -0.03
C PRO A 71 -18.69 8.80 0.67
N VAL A 72 -18.45 7.49 0.71
CA VAL A 72 -19.25 6.50 1.43
C VAL A 72 -18.36 5.74 2.42
N PRO A 73 -18.87 5.33 3.60
CA PRO A 73 -18.11 4.55 4.55
C PRO A 73 -17.60 3.24 3.92
N ILE A 74 -16.31 2.94 4.11
CA ILE A 74 -15.71 1.65 3.78
C ILE A 74 -15.52 0.89 5.08
N THR A 75 -16.00 -0.33 5.15
CA THR A 75 -16.01 -1.20 6.33
C THR A 75 -15.28 -2.52 6.06
N GLU A 76 -15.11 -3.34 7.08
CA GLU A 76 -14.52 -4.68 6.91
C GLU A 76 -15.36 -5.59 5.98
N ALA A 77 -16.67 -5.34 5.86
CA ALA A 77 -17.54 -6.08 4.95
C ALA A 77 -17.23 -5.83 3.47
N ASP A 78 -16.61 -4.70 3.15
CA ASP A 78 -16.27 -4.32 1.78
C ASP A 78 -14.93 -4.92 1.32
N LEU A 79 -14.09 -5.37 2.26
CA LEU A 79 -12.72 -5.82 1.98
C LEU A 79 -12.66 -6.94 0.94
N GLU A 80 -13.57 -7.91 1.01
CA GLU A 80 -13.61 -9.01 0.05
C GLU A 80 -13.90 -8.52 -1.39
N THR A 81 -14.78 -7.54 -1.55
CA THR A 81 -15.09 -6.94 -2.84
C THR A 81 -13.90 -6.19 -3.41
N ILE A 82 -13.20 -5.43 -2.55
CA ILE A 82 -12.00 -4.71 -2.93
C ILE A 82 -10.88 -5.69 -3.31
N GLU A 83 -10.66 -6.77 -2.54
CA GLU A 83 -9.69 -7.83 -2.86
C GLU A 83 -9.95 -8.44 -4.24
N LYS A 84 -11.21 -8.77 -4.54
CA LYS A 84 -11.61 -9.32 -5.85
C LYS A 84 -11.28 -8.35 -6.98
N LYS A 85 -11.53 -7.06 -6.78
CA LYS A 85 -11.20 -6.02 -7.77
C LYS A 85 -9.69 -5.87 -7.94
N MET A 86 -8.90 -5.88 -6.87
CA MET A 86 -7.45 -5.87 -6.95
C MET A 86 -6.90 -7.07 -7.72
N ILE A 87 -7.42 -8.28 -7.50
CA ILE A 87 -7.01 -9.48 -8.23
C ILE A 87 -7.41 -9.40 -9.72
N GLU A 88 -8.58 -8.86 -10.02
CA GLU A 88 -9.00 -8.59 -11.40
C GLU A 88 -7.99 -7.68 -12.10
N LEU A 89 -7.70 -6.51 -11.51
CA LEU A 89 -6.76 -5.53 -12.05
C LEU A 89 -5.34 -6.09 -12.19
N SER A 90 -4.87 -6.87 -11.21
CA SER A 90 -3.54 -7.49 -11.28
C SER A 90 -3.37 -8.43 -12.49
N ARG A 91 -4.46 -9.07 -12.96
CA ARG A 91 -4.44 -9.95 -14.14
C ARG A 91 -4.21 -9.20 -15.45
N ASN A 92 -4.51 -7.91 -15.50
CA ASN A 92 -4.25 -7.07 -16.66
C ASN A 92 -2.75 -6.85 -16.87
N LYS A 93 -1.92 -7.07 -15.84
CA LYS A 93 -0.45 -6.87 -15.87
C LYS A 93 -0.08 -5.45 -16.29
N GLU A 94 -0.80 -4.47 -15.78
CA GLU A 94 -0.58 -3.05 -16.03
C GLU A 94 0.87 -2.68 -15.68
N GLN A 95 1.55 -2.00 -16.59
CA GLN A 95 2.89 -1.48 -16.33
C GLN A 95 2.81 -0.28 -15.39
N LEU A 96 3.80 -0.15 -14.51
CA LEU A 96 3.95 1.05 -13.70
C LEU A 96 4.89 2.01 -14.42
N ILE A 97 4.33 3.11 -14.90
CA ILE A 97 5.03 4.11 -15.69
C ILE A 97 5.34 5.30 -14.82
N ARG A 98 6.64 5.59 -14.63
CA ARG A 98 7.13 6.77 -13.93
C ARG A 98 7.22 7.94 -14.90
N THR A 99 6.68 9.09 -14.51
CA THR A 99 6.76 10.35 -15.25
C THR A 99 7.23 11.45 -14.31
N GLU A 100 8.28 12.15 -14.67
CA GLU A 100 8.71 13.36 -13.96
C GLU A 100 7.87 14.54 -14.43
N VAL A 101 7.44 15.36 -13.49
CA VAL A 101 6.53 16.48 -13.75
C VAL A 101 7.01 17.73 -13.01
N SER A 102 6.72 18.91 -13.57
CA SER A 102 6.93 20.17 -12.88
C SER A 102 5.97 20.32 -11.69
N LYS A 103 6.35 21.08 -10.67
CA LYS A 103 5.46 21.38 -9.55
C LYS A 103 4.16 22.05 -10.00
N ALA A 104 4.24 22.90 -11.00
CA ALA A 104 3.07 23.59 -11.57
C ALA A 104 2.08 22.61 -12.21
N ASP A 105 2.59 21.67 -13.03
CA ASP A 105 1.75 20.66 -13.69
C ASP A 105 1.18 19.67 -12.67
N ALA A 106 1.96 19.29 -11.65
CA ALA A 106 1.51 18.44 -10.58
C ALA A 106 0.37 19.09 -9.80
N LEU A 107 0.50 20.35 -9.40
CA LEU A 107 -0.54 21.11 -8.72
C LEU A 107 -1.80 21.23 -9.57
N LYS A 108 -1.64 21.54 -10.86
CA LYS A 108 -2.76 21.65 -11.80
C LYS A 108 -3.51 20.33 -11.89
N ASN A 109 -2.82 19.21 -12.10
CA ASN A 109 -3.43 17.89 -12.25
C ASN A 109 -4.27 17.51 -11.05
N PHE A 110 -3.72 17.59 -9.82
CA PHE A 110 -4.44 17.18 -8.61
C PHE A 110 -5.49 18.21 -8.15
N THR A 111 -5.35 19.48 -8.55
CA THR A 111 -6.41 20.49 -8.36
C THR A 111 -7.61 20.18 -9.26
N GLU A 112 -7.39 19.83 -10.52
CA GLU A 112 -8.45 19.43 -11.45
C GLU A 112 -9.13 18.12 -11.04
N LYS A 113 -8.37 17.15 -10.50
CA LYS A 113 -8.91 15.94 -9.87
C LYS A 113 -9.67 16.23 -8.56
N GLY A 114 -9.51 17.43 -7.99
CA GLY A 114 -10.12 17.84 -6.73
C GLY A 114 -9.60 17.01 -5.54
N ASP A 115 -8.33 16.62 -5.53
CA ASP A 115 -7.69 15.89 -4.44
C ASP A 115 -6.86 16.85 -3.54
N PRO A 116 -7.43 17.31 -2.41
CA PRO A 116 -6.77 18.28 -1.56
C PRO A 116 -5.53 17.73 -0.86
N TYR A 117 -5.49 16.42 -0.58
CA TYR A 117 -4.38 15.78 0.12
C TYR A 117 -3.12 15.75 -0.75
N LYS A 118 -3.25 15.39 -2.02
CA LYS A 118 -2.13 15.42 -2.97
C LYS A 118 -1.67 16.84 -3.26
N VAL A 119 -2.59 17.80 -3.39
CA VAL A 119 -2.24 19.22 -3.54
C VAL A 119 -1.43 19.72 -2.35
N GLU A 120 -1.83 19.36 -1.12
CA GLU A 120 -1.08 19.74 0.10
C GLU A 120 0.31 19.11 0.11
N LEU A 121 0.44 17.81 -0.22
CA LEU A 121 1.74 17.13 -0.30
C LEU A 121 2.67 17.78 -1.33
N ILE A 122 2.14 18.11 -2.52
CA ILE A 122 2.95 18.73 -3.60
C ILE A 122 3.46 20.11 -3.19
N ARG A 123 2.69 20.88 -2.44
CA ARG A 123 3.12 22.22 -1.95
C ARG A 123 4.39 22.14 -1.10
N ASP A 124 4.55 21.06 -0.33
CA ASP A 124 5.70 20.83 0.53
C ASP A 124 6.93 20.26 -0.19
N LEU A 125 6.78 19.84 -1.46
CA LEU A 125 7.88 19.29 -2.27
C LEU A 125 8.65 20.39 -3.01
N GLU A 126 9.95 20.15 -3.21
CA GLU A 126 10.77 20.99 -4.09
C GLU A 126 10.50 20.67 -5.56
N ASP A 127 10.60 21.69 -6.43
CA ASP A 127 10.47 21.49 -7.88
C ASP A 127 11.65 20.64 -8.40
N GLY A 128 11.40 19.85 -9.45
CA GLY A 128 12.38 18.92 -10.02
C GLY A 128 12.52 17.58 -9.30
N THR A 129 11.78 17.37 -8.19
CA THR A 129 11.80 16.10 -7.44
C THR A 129 10.47 15.34 -7.53
N ILE A 130 9.52 15.85 -8.30
CA ILE A 130 8.14 15.36 -8.35
C ILE A 130 7.99 14.35 -9.47
N SER A 131 7.48 13.18 -9.13
CA SER A 131 7.12 12.16 -10.12
C SER A 131 5.74 11.57 -9.84
N PHE A 132 5.11 11.15 -10.91
CA PHE A 132 3.88 10.38 -10.92
C PHE A 132 4.18 8.94 -11.30
N TYR A 133 3.39 8.03 -10.77
CA TYR A 133 3.32 6.65 -11.24
C TYR A 133 1.91 6.37 -11.73
N THR A 134 1.82 5.85 -12.94
CA THR A 134 0.55 5.48 -13.57
C THR A 134 0.52 3.96 -13.74
N ASN A 135 -0.57 3.34 -13.29
CA ASN A 135 -0.92 1.94 -13.56
C ASN A 135 -2.38 1.91 -14.03
N GLY A 136 -2.60 1.42 -15.24
CA GLY A 136 -3.92 1.45 -15.85
C GLY A 136 -4.50 2.86 -15.95
N ALA A 137 -5.66 3.06 -15.33
CA ALA A 137 -6.33 4.36 -15.28
C ALA A 137 -5.91 5.21 -14.07
N PHE A 138 -5.24 4.62 -13.08
CA PHE A 138 -4.86 5.29 -11.84
C PHE A 138 -3.49 5.98 -11.97
N THR A 139 -3.42 7.22 -11.50
CA THR A 139 -2.16 7.98 -11.42
C THR A 139 -2.01 8.57 -10.03
N ASP A 140 -0.87 8.33 -9.42
CA ASP A 140 -0.53 8.81 -8.09
C ASP A 140 0.77 9.62 -8.04
N LEU A 141 0.84 10.51 -7.04
CA LEU A 141 2.07 11.19 -6.63
C LEU A 141 2.95 10.21 -5.87
N CYS A 142 4.08 9.83 -6.44
CA CYS A 142 4.94 8.82 -5.84
C CYS A 142 6.40 8.95 -6.28
N ARG A 143 7.33 8.56 -5.39
CA ARG A 143 8.77 8.52 -5.68
C ARG A 143 9.27 7.15 -6.18
N GLY A 144 8.46 6.11 -6.02
CA GLY A 144 8.88 4.73 -6.28
C GLY A 144 9.85 4.18 -5.22
N PRO A 145 10.62 3.12 -5.52
CA PRO A 145 10.45 2.30 -6.73
C PRO A 145 9.25 1.36 -6.66
N HIS A 146 8.87 0.84 -7.82
CA HIS A 146 7.77 -0.10 -7.99
C HIS A 146 8.19 -1.37 -8.75
N LEU A 147 7.32 -2.37 -8.75
CA LEU A 147 7.40 -3.51 -9.67
C LEU A 147 7.22 -3.05 -11.12
N PRO A 148 7.75 -3.78 -12.11
CA PRO A 148 7.57 -3.43 -13.52
C PRO A 148 6.11 -3.52 -13.98
N ASN A 149 5.31 -4.39 -13.35
CA ASN A 149 3.87 -4.51 -13.61
C ASN A 149 3.12 -5.13 -12.45
N THR A 150 1.81 -4.91 -12.40
CA THR A 150 0.90 -5.42 -11.36
C THR A 150 0.72 -6.93 -11.38
N GLY A 151 0.99 -7.57 -12.52
CA GLY A 151 0.81 -9.02 -12.71
C GLY A 151 1.72 -9.92 -11.87
N LEU A 152 2.71 -9.35 -11.18
CA LEU A 152 3.55 -10.08 -10.21
C LEU A 152 2.83 -10.31 -8.88
N ILE A 153 1.80 -9.53 -8.57
CA ILE A 153 0.99 -9.64 -7.35
C ILE A 153 -0.08 -10.72 -7.58
N LYS A 154 0.11 -11.90 -6.98
CA LYS A 154 -0.74 -13.08 -7.23
C LYS A 154 -1.72 -13.38 -6.11
N ALA A 155 -1.40 -12.94 -4.89
CA ALA A 155 -2.22 -13.21 -3.72
C ALA A 155 -2.28 -11.96 -2.85
N ILE A 156 -3.48 -11.59 -2.42
CA ILE A 156 -3.77 -10.37 -1.67
C ILE A 156 -4.73 -10.73 -0.55
N LYS A 157 -4.49 -10.14 0.63
CA LYS A 157 -5.43 -10.13 1.74
C LYS A 157 -5.48 -8.74 2.34
N LEU A 158 -6.66 -8.13 2.37
CA LEU A 158 -6.92 -6.94 3.15
C LEU A 158 -7.27 -7.38 4.58
N THR A 159 -6.62 -6.78 5.55
CA THR A 159 -6.63 -7.32 6.93
C THR A 159 -7.53 -6.55 7.88
N SER A 160 -7.65 -5.24 7.70
CA SER A 160 -8.45 -4.40 8.58
C SER A 160 -8.72 -3.02 8.00
N VAL A 161 -9.73 -2.36 8.55
CA VAL A 161 -10.05 -0.95 8.32
C VAL A 161 -9.93 -0.20 9.63
N ALA A 162 -9.28 0.95 9.62
CA ALA A 162 -9.10 1.80 10.80
C ALA A 162 -9.26 3.29 10.45
N GLY A 163 -9.55 4.13 11.43
CA GLY A 163 -9.47 5.58 11.31
C GLY A 163 -8.03 6.06 11.49
N ALA A 164 -7.58 7.01 10.67
CA ALA A 164 -6.28 7.64 10.80
C ALA A 164 -6.39 9.14 10.52
N TYR A 165 -5.96 9.99 11.46
CA TYR A 165 -5.95 11.42 11.22
C TYR A 165 -4.92 11.80 10.16
N TRP A 166 -5.31 12.65 9.21
CA TRP A 166 -4.41 13.16 8.19
C TRP A 166 -3.14 13.76 8.82
N ARG A 167 -1.98 13.30 8.37
CA ARG A 167 -0.65 13.65 8.92
C ARG A 167 -0.50 13.41 10.44
N GLY A 168 -1.28 12.49 11.00
CA GLY A 168 -1.20 12.17 12.43
C GLY A 168 -1.69 13.26 13.36
N ASN A 169 -2.35 14.30 12.86
CA ASN A 169 -2.84 15.43 13.65
C ASN A 169 -4.35 15.28 13.88
N GLU A 170 -4.77 15.15 15.12
CA GLU A 170 -6.18 15.00 15.53
C GLU A 170 -7.11 16.16 15.13
N LYS A 171 -6.54 17.33 14.82
CA LYS A 171 -7.29 18.49 14.31
C LYS A 171 -7.64 18.37 12.83
N ASN A 172 -6.96 17.50 12.12
CA ASN A 172 -7.21 17.24 10.70
C ASN A 172 -8.33 16.21 10.52
N LYS A 173 -8.82 16.11 9.29
CA LYS A 173 -9.83 15.12 8.95
C LYS A 173 -9.34 13.70 9.23
N MET A 174 -10.20 12.88 9.80
CA MET A 174 -9.96 11.46 9.95
C MET A 174 -10.25 10.76 8.62
N LEU A 175 -9.25 10.07 8.09
CA LEU A 175 -9.30 9.27 6.89
C LEU A 175 -9.55 7.80 7.23
N THR A 176 -10.00 7.04 6.25
CA THR A 176 -10.11 5.59 6.34
C THR A 176 -8.79 4.97 5.90
N ARG A 177 -8.15 4.22 6.80
CA ARG A 177 -6.93 3.47 6.53
C ARG A 177 -7.27 2.01 6.29
N ILE A 178 -6.90 1.50 5.13
CA ILE A 178 -7.11 0.10 4.75
C ILE A 178 -5.77 -0.61 4.73
N TYR A 179 -5.62 -1.62 5.59
CA TYR A 179 -4.40 -2.44 5.67
C TYR A 179 -4.51 -3.67 4.79
N GLY A 180 -3.39 -4.06 4.21
CA GLY A 180 -3.30 -5.27 3.42
C GLY A 180 -1.92 -5.89 3.41
N ILE A 181 -1.88 -7.15 2.98
CA ILE A 181 -0.66 -7.89 2.69
C ILE A 181 -0.82 -8.62 1.36
N SER A 182 0.29 -8.81 0.67
CA SER A 182 0.28 -9.46 -0.64
C SER A 182 1.53 -10.30 -0.85
N PHE A 183 1.43 -11.28 -1.73
CA PHE A 183 2.49 -12.24 -2.00
C PHE A 183 2.59 -12.57 -3.50
N PRO A 184 3.78 -12.97 -3.98
CA PRO A 184 3.97 -13.42 -5.37
C PRO A 184 3.36 -14.79 -5.66
N LYS A 185 2.97 -15.55 -4.63
CA LYS A 185 2.34 -16.87 -4.75
C LYS A 185 1.23 -17.04 -3.72
N LYS A 186 0.16 -17.75 -4.11
CA LYS A 186 -0.95 -18.05 -3.19
C LYS A 186 -0.52 -18.90 -2.00
N SER A 187 0.35 -19.88 -2.19
CA SER A 187 0.85 -20.73 -1.09
C SER A 187 1.50 -19.92 0.02
N MET A 188 2.22 -18.84 -0.31
CA MET A 188 2.85 -17.96 0.68
C MET A 188 1.81 -17.20 1.51
N LEU A 189 0.71 -16.76 0.87
CA LEU A 189 -0.41 -16.14 1.60
C LEU A 189 -1.09 -17.16 2.52
N ASP A 190 -1.33 -18.38 2.04
CA ASP A 190 -1.97 -19.45 2.82
C ASP A 190 -1.12 -19.81 4.06
N GLU A 191 0.20 -19.92 3.89
CA GLU A 191 1.15 -20.13 5.00
C GLU A 191 1.13 -18.97 6.01
N TYR A 192 1.12 -17.73 5.50
CA TYR A 192 1.02 -16.55 6.36
C TYR A 192 -0.28 -16.52 7.17
N LEU A 193 -1.42 -16.81 6.55
CA LEU A 193 -2.71 -16.82 7.21
C LEU A 193 -2.77 -17.94 8.27
N ALA A 194 -2.23 -19.13 7.97
CA ALA A 194 -2.14 -20.24 8.94
C ALA A 194 -1.27 -19.85 10.16
N MET A 195 -0.13 -19.21 9.94
CA MET A 195 0.74 -18.69 11.01
C MET A 195 0.01 -17.65 11.87
N MET A 196 -0.73 -16.74 11.26
CA MET A 196 -1.50 -15.71 11.98
C MET A 196 -2.65 -16.30 12.80
N GLU A 197 -3.31 -17.34 12.31
CA GLU A 197 -4.33 -18.08 13.06
C GLU A 197 -3.73 -18.79 14.28
N GLU A 198 -2.58 -19.44 14.09
CA GLU A 198 -1.85 -20.07 15.20
C GLU A 198 -1.42 -19.05 16.25
N ALA A 199 -0.88 -17.89 15.82
CA ALA A 199 -0.51 -16.81 16.72
C ALA A 199 -1.71 -16.30 17.54
N LYS A 200 -2.88 -16.16 16.91
CA LYS A 200 -4.14 -15.79 17.60
C LYS A 200 -4.58 -16.84 18.63
N LYS A 201 -4.38 -18.11 18.34
CA LYS A 201 -4.71 -19.21 19.29
C LYS A 201 -3.78 -19.20 20.51
N ARG A 202 -2.53 -18.77 20.33
CA ARG A 202 -1.51 -18.67 21.39
C ARG A 202 -1.51 -17.33 22.13
N ASP A 203 -2.48 -16.45 21.87
CA ASP A 203 -2.59 -15.16 22.56
C ASP A 203 -2.77 -15.39 24.07
N HIS A 204 -1.71 -15.12 24.83
CA HIS A 204 -1.67 -15.33 26.28
C HIS A 204 -2.71 -14.50 27.03
N ARG A 205 -3.29 -13.43 26.44
CA ARG A 205 -4.44 -12.73 27.05
C ARG A 205 -5.68 -13.63 27.14
N LYS A 206 -5.84 -14.58 26.22
CA LYS A 206 -6.86 -15.65 26.29
C LYS A 206 -6.42 -16.80 27.19
N LEU A 207 -5.12 -17.12 27.25
CA LEU A 207 -4.57 -18.18 28.10
C LEU A 207 -4.52 -17.74 29.56
N CYS A 208 -4.25 -16.49 29.90
CA CYS A 208 -4.29 -15.98 31.28
C CYS A 208 -5.66 -16.09 31.94
N LEU A 209 -6.75 -16.06 31.18
CA LEU A 209 -8.09 -16.28 31.70
C LEU A 209 -8.35 -17.76 32.13
N LEU A 210 -7.50 -18.69 31.70
CA LEU A 210 -7.55 -20.10 32.12
C LEU A 210 -6.72 -20.40 33.40
N TYR A 211 -5.89 -19.44 33.85
CA TYR A 211 -4.99 -19.59 35.01
C TYR A 211 -5.44 -18.82 36.25
N THR A 212 -6.68 -18.38 36.36
CA THR A 212 -7.26 -18.01 37.64
C THR A 212 -7.74 -19.26 38.37
N SER A 213 -6.80 -20.13 38.68
CA SER A 213 -6.99 -21.12 39.76
C SER A 213 -7.05 -20.36 41.10
N PRO A 214 -8.07 -20.56 41.96
CA PRO A 214 -8.10 -19.89 43.25
C PRO A 214 -6.84 -20.26 44.02
N SER A 215 -6.21 -19.27 44.62
CA SER A 215 -5.05 -19.46 45.46
C SER A 215 -5.42 -20.42 46.60
N PRO A 216 -4.54 -21.38 46.99
CA PRO A 216 -4.79 -22.25 48.15
C PRO A 216 -4.95 -21.51 49.49
N ARG A 217 -4.89 -20.17 49.49
CA ARG A 217 -5.10 -19.32 50.67
C ARG A 217 -6.54 -18.81 50.82
N ASP A 218 -7.41 -19.08 49.86
CA ASP A 218 -8.82 -18.71 49.89
C ASP A 218 -9.76 -19.87 50.20
N ALA A 219 -9.23 -20.96 50.80
CA ALA A 219 -9.94 -22.11 51.29
C ALA A 219 -9.83 -22.22 52.81
#